data_b21d73efd767eccf688843dbed72b226
#
_entry.id   b21d73efd767eccf688843dbed72b226
#
_cell.length_a   1.000
_cell.length_b   1.000
_cell.length_c   1.000
_cell.angle_alpha   90.00
_cell.angle_beta   90.00
_cell.angle_gamma   90.00
#
_symmetry.space_group_name_H-M   'P 1'
#
loop_
_entity.id
_entity.type
_entity.pdbx_description
1 polymer ?
#
loop_
_entity_poly.entity_id
_entity_poly.type
_entity_poly.pdbx_seq_one_letter_code
_entity_poly.pdbx_strand_id
1 'polypeptide(L)'
;MTTIDTHALSASAARAVPFPAVRTRVREIDVLRGLVMVLMVLDHARDYLHVDAFAYNPLDPARTTPALYATRWITHLCAPTFVFLAGVSASLQLARGKSTGELSWLLLTRGAWLVLLEATILSFGWSFSFPYPLFLQVIWAIGWSMVALAGLVWLSRNAVLAIGIAIVAGHNLLDPITLDRFGGGAWLWTLLHEGGILRVAGSPVGFAAYPVLPWIGVMAVGYGLGRLFLAPPETRDPRLTFLGIAMLATFLALRAANLYGDPHPWTVQADPIATAMAFLDVAKYPPPP
;
A
#
# COMPACT_ATOMS: atom_id res chain seq x y z
N MET A 1 76.04 6.94 -40.87
CA MET A 1 74.79 6.33 -41.35
C MET A 1 74.19 5.64 -40.17
N THR A 2 73.37 6.37 -39.39
CA THR A 2 72.90 5.94 -38.10
C THR A 2 71.33 5.91 -38.20
N THR A 3 70.77 4.73 -38.25
CA THR A 3 69.36 4.48 -38.33
C THR A 3 68.70 4.77 -36.96
N ILE A 4 67.75 5.71 -36.92
CA ILE A 4 66.96 6.03 -35.73
C ILE A 4 65.80 5.06 -35.71
N ASP A 5 65.68 4.30 -34.63
CA ASP A 5 64.63 3.33 -34.31
C ASP A 5 63.42 4.09 -33.90
N THR A 6 62.28 4.00 -34.68
CA THR A 6 60.97 4.62 -34.43
C THR A 6 60.00 3.58 -33.91
N HIS A 7 60.31 2.87 -32.87
CA HIS A 7 59.39 2.00 -32.15
C HIS A 7 59.34 2.42 -30.68
N ALA A 8 58.27 3.07 -30.26
CA ALA A 8 57.63 3.03 -28.95
C ALA A 8 56.89 4.31 -28.62
N LEU A 9 55.78 4.60 -29.31
CA LEU A 9 54.71 5.38 -28.73
C LEU A 9 53.43 4.50 -28.70
N SER A 10 53.47 3.52 -27.82
CA SER A 10 52.28 2.80 -27.40
C SER A 10 51.39 3.80 -26.66
N ALA A 11 50.35 4.26 -27.33
CA ALA A 11 49.29 5.08 -26.72
C ALA A 11 48.64 4.27 -25.60
N SER A 12 48.94 4.63 -24.38
CA SER A 12 48.17 4.23 -23.20
C SER A 12 46.73 4.72 -23.38
N ALA A 13 45.87 3.83 -23.87
CA ALA A 13 44.41 4.08 -23.89
C ALA A 13 43.98 4.33 -22.45
N ALA A 14 43.80 5.57 -22.10
CA ALA A 14 43.17 5.97 -20.83
C ALA A 14 41.83 5.25 -20.72
N ARG A 15 41.78 4.25 -19.85
CA ARG A 15 40.55 3.55 -19.47
C ARG A 15 39.60 4.61 -18.96
N ALA A 16 38.59 5.00 -19.77
CA ALA A 16 37.51 5.88 -19.35
C ALA A 16 36.87 5.24 -18.15
N VAL A 17 37.06 5.84 -16.97
CA VAL A 17 36.35 5.46 -15.75
C VAL A 17 34.87 5.71 -16.06
N PRO A 18 34.00 4.68 -16.02
CA PRO A 18 32.58 4.90 -16.24
C PRO A 18 32.08 5.85 -15.17
N PHE A 19 31.62 7.04 -15.54
CA PHE A 19 30.88 7.89 -14.61
C PHE A 19 29.75 7.07 -14.02
N PRO A 20 29.54 7.07 -12.67
CA PRO A 20 28.44 6.36 -12.07
C PRO A 20 27.14 6.86 -12.72
N ALA A 21 26.35 5.93 -13.25
CA ALA A 21 25.08 6.25 -13.87
C ALA A 21 24.28 7.13 -12.90
N VAL A 22 23.98 8.36 -13.33
CA VAL A 22 23.20 9.30 -12.53
C VAL A 22 21.89 8.61 -12.19
N ARG A 23 21.71 8.26 -10.91
CA ARG A 23 20.48 7.65 -10.42
C ARG A 23 19.39 8.71 -10.57
N THR A 24 18.65 8.68 -11.68
CA THR A 24 17.54 9.58 -11.91
C THR A 24 16.51 9.36 -10.80
N ARG A 25 16.42 10.32 -9.90
CA ARG A 25 15.45 10.33 -8.80
C ARG A 25 14.13 10.81 -9.39
N VAL A 26 13.07 10.04 -9.19
CA VAL A 26 11.70 10.44 -9.60
C VAL A 26 11.15 11.33 -8.49
N ARG A 27 11.31 12.64 -8.67
CA ARG A 27 10.99 13.65 -7.65
C ARG A 27 9.52 13.61 -7.24
N GLU A 28 8.63 13.32 -8.17
CA GLU A 28 7.19 13.27 -7.97
C GLU A 28 6.80 12.18 -6.94
N ILE A 29 7.49 11.05 -6.95
CA ILE A 29 7.27 9.98 -5.96
C ILE A 29 7.68 10.45 -4.57
N ASP A 30 8.79 11.18 -4.44
CA ASP A 30 9.25 11.67 -3.15
C ASP A 30 8.34 12.77 -2.60
N VAL A 31 7.84 13.67 -3.46
CA VAL A 31 6.86 14.70 -3.09
C VAL A 31 5.56 14.06 -2.61
N LEU A 32 5.05 13.07 -3.36
CA LEU A 32 3.83 12.36 -2.98
C LEU A 32 3.97 11.65 -1.63
N ARG A 33 5.11 10.99 -1.39
CA ARG A 33 5.40 10.37 -0.09
C ARG A 33 5.43 11.38 1.04
N GLY A 34 6.09 12.53 0.82
CA GLY A 34 6.15 13.60 1.80
C GLY A 34 4.76 14.15 2.14
N LEU A 35 3.94 14.40 1.14
CA LEU A 35 2.56 14.85 1.33
C LEU A 35 1.75 13.85 2.16
N VAL A 36 1.81 12.57 1.80
CA VAL A 36 1.07 11.52 2.49
C VAL A 36 1.57 11.32 3.93
N MET A 37 2.88 11.51 4.20
CA MET A 37 3.39 11.51 5.58
C MET A 37 2.81 12.65 6.40
N VAL A 38 2.67 13.86 5.85
CA VAL A 38 2.02 14.98 6.52
C VAL A 38 0.55 14.69 6.84
N LEU A 39 -0.18 14.11 5.88
CA LEU A 39 -1.58 13.67 6.10
C LEU A 39 -1.67 12.59 7.18
N MET A 40 -0.71 11.66 7.23
CA MET A 40 -0.68 10.61 8.27
C MET A 40 -0.46 11.18 9.67
N VAL A 41 0.32 12.27 9.81
CA VAL A 41 0.46 12.96 11.10
C VAL A 41 -0.88 13.46 11.61
N LEU A 42 -1.76 13.96 10.72
CA LEU A 42 -3.11 14.38 11.09
C LEU A 42 -3.95 13.21 11.64
N ASP A 43 -3.85 12.03 11.03
CA ASP A 43 -4.56 10.81 11.49
C ASP A 43 -4.10 10.42 12.91
N HIS A 44 -2.78 10.33 13.10
CA HIS A 44 -2.22 9.97 14.40
C HIS A 44 -2.44 11.04 15.47
N ALA A 45 -2.33 12.32 15.12
CA ALA A 45 -2.63 13.41 16.07
C ALA A 45 -4.07 13.31 16.59
N ARG A 46 -5.03 12.98 15.72
CA ARG A 46 -6.41 12.72 16.14
C ARG A 46 -6.48 11.52 17.08
N ASP A 47 -5.85 10.40 16.74
CA ASP A 47 -5.92 9.17 17.53
C ASP A 47 -5.30 9.32 18.94
N TYR A 48 -4.30 10.19 19.11
CA TYR A 48 -3.63 10.40 20.38
C TYR A 48 -4.09 11.63 21.17
N LEU A 49 -4.64 12.65 20.50
CA LEU A 49 -4.91 13.95 21.13
C LEU A 49 -6.39 14.33 21.16
N HIS A 50 -7.26 13.66 20.38
CA HIS A 50 -8.68 13.97 20.38
C HIS A 50 -9.37 13.32 21.59
N VAL A 51 -10.19 14.08 22.31
CA VAL A 51 -10.85 13.63 23.55
C VAL A 51 -11.75 12.40 23.34
N ASP A 52 -12.39 12.32 22.18
CA ASP A 52 -13.27 11.20 21.80
C ASP A 52 -12.58 10.19 20.87
N ALA A 53 -11.22 10.17 20.84
CA ALA A 53 -10.49 9.17 20.08
C ALA A 53 -10.96 7.76 20.49
N PHE A 54 -11.33 6.93 19.53
CA PHE A 54 -11.85 5.58 19.74
C PHE A 54 -13.24 5.46 20.40
N ALA A 55 -13.88 6.57 20.82
CA ALA A 55 -15.22 6.54 21.43
C ALA A 55 -16.33 6.27 20.40
N TYR A 56 -16.10 6.66 19.13
CA TYR A 56 -16.99 6.40 18.00
C TYR A 56 -16.22 6.49 16.67
N ASN A 57 -16.84 5.98 15.59
CA ASN A 57 -16.29 6.14 14.25
C ASN A 57 -16.41 7.60 13.78
N PRO A 58 -15.32 8.33 13.52
CA PRO A 58 -15.38 9.71 13.03
C PRO A 58 -16.07 9.89 11.66
N LEU A 59 -16.38 8.80 10.96
CA LEU A 59 -17.15 8.81 9.72
C LEU A 59 -18.66 8.60 9.95
N ASP A 60 -19.10 8.29 11.18
CA ASP A 60 -20.52 8.14 11.51
C ASP A 60 -21.24 9.49 11.37
N PRO A 61 -22.14 9.67 10.38
CA PRO A 61 -22.81 10.95 10.14
C PRO A 61 -23.69 11.42 11.32
N ALA A 62 -24.14 10.49 12.17
CA ALA A 62 -24.98 10.82 13.33
C ALA A 62 -24.19 11.45 14.49
N ARG A 63 -22.86 11.28 14.52
CA ARG A 63 -22.03 11.66 15.66
C ARG A 63 -20.86 12.60 15.31
N THR A 64 -20.56 12.75 14.03
CA THR A 64 -19.43 13.54 13.52
C THR A 64 -19.85 14.94 13.08
N THR A 65 -18.86 15.82 12.90
CA THR A 65 -19.03 17.10 12.19
C THR A 65 -18.43 17.00 10.79
N PRO A 66 -18.86 17.81 9.81
CA PRO A 66 -18.25 17.80 8.47
C PRO A 66 -16.74 18.03 8.49
N ALA A 67 -16.23 18.85 9.41
CA ALA A 67 -14.79 19.10 9.56
C ALA A 67 -14.06 17.84 10.06
N LEU A 68 -14.54 17.19 11.10
CA LEU A 68 -13.95 15.95 11.65
C LEU A 68 -14.01 14.82 10.63
N TYR A 69 -15.16 14.68 9.94
CA TYR A 69 -15.33 13.74 8.83
C TYR A 69 -14.27 13.96 7.75
N ALA A 70 -14.10 15.18 7.25
CA ALA A 70 -13.14 15.50 6.21
C ALA A 70 -11.69 15.16 6.62
N THR A 71 -11.30 15.45 7.87
CA THR A 71 -9.97 15.09 8.39
C THR A 71 -9.75 13.58 8.43
N ARG A 72 -10.77 12.80 8.76
CA ARG A 72 -10.71 11.35 8.77
C ARG A 72 -10.69 10.79 7.35
N TRP A 73 -11.56 11.32 6.48
CA TRP A 73 -11.69 10.85 5.10
C TRP A 73 -10.41 11.03 4.28
N ILE A 74 -9.77 12.20 4.35
CA ILE A 74 -8.54 12.46 3.58
C ILE A 74 -7.41 11.49 3.93
N THR A 75 -7.40 10.95 5.16
CA THR A 75 -6.38 9.99 5.58
C THR A 75 -6.58 8.58 4.99
N HIS A 76 -7.70 8.31 4.30
CA HIS A 76 -7.89 7.08 3.52
C HIS A 76 -6.84 6.95 2.39
N LEU A 77 -6.32 8.06 1.90
CA LEU A 77 -5.29 8.08 0.86
C LEU A 77 -3.92 7.59 1.35
N CYS A 78 -3.67 7.61 2.67
CA CYS A 78 -2.34 7.37 3.22
C CYS A 78 -1.84 5.94 2.96
N ALA A 79 -2.55 4.94 3.45
CA ALA A 79 -2.13 3.54 3.39
C ALA A 79 -2.04 3.02 1.94
N PRO A 80 -3.06 3.19 1.07
CA PRO A 80 -2.98 2.76 -0.32
C PRO A 80 -1.80 3.39 -1.07
N THR A 81 -1.55 4.68 -0.86
CA THR A 81 -0.42 5.36 -1.49
C THR A 81 0.92 4.79 -1.04
N PHE A 82 1.13 4.56 0.26
CA PHE A 82 2.37 3.97 0.75
C PHE A 82 2.61 2.57 0.19
N VAL A 83 1.59 1.72 0.22
CA VAL A 83 1.69 0.34 -0.28
C VAL A 83 1.95 0.32 -1.79
N PHE A 84 1.21 1.13 -2.55
CA PHE A 84 1.41 1.29 -4.00
C PHE A 84 2.83 1.77 -4.32
N LEU A 85 3.30 2.84 -3.66
CA LEU A 85 4.64 3.39 -3.89
C LEU A 85 5.76 2.44 -3.43
N ALA A 86 5.52 1.54 -2.49
CA ALA A 86 6.45 0.47 -2.17
C ALA A 86 6.61 -0.49 -3.35
N GLY A 87 5.51 -0.89 -4.00
CA GLY A 87 5.52 -1.68 -5.23
C GLY A 87 6.24 -0.96 -6.39
N VAL A 88 5.90 0.30 -6.64
CA VAL A 88 6.61 1.14 -7.63
C VAL A 88 8.11 1.14 -7.37
N SER A 89 8.52 1.34 -6.12
CA SER A 89 9.94 1.38 -5.72
C SER A 89 10.65 0.05 -5.96
N ALA A 90 9.98 -1.08 -5.76
CA ALA A 90 10.52 -2.40 -6.09
C ALA A 90 10.79 -2.53 -7.60
N SER A 91 9.83 -2.11 -8.45
CA SER A 91 10.01 -2.09 -9.90
C SER A 91 11.17 -1.20 -10.36
N LEU A 92 11.32 -0.01 -9.74
CA LEU A 92 12.41 0.91 -10.04
C LEU A 92 13.79 0.35 -9.65
N GLN A 93 13.88 -0.53 -8.67
CA GLN A 93 15.15 -1.18 -8.30
C GLN A 93 15.64 -2.16 -9.38
N LEU A 94 14.73 -2.91 -10.02
CA LEU A 94 15.08 -3.73 -11.19
C LEU A 94 15.55 -2.87 -12.36
N ALA A 95 14.85 -1.77 -12.63
CA ALA A 95 15.24 -0.83 -13.69
C ALA A 95 16.62 -0.18 -13.44
N ARG A 96 17.07 -0.12 -12.18
CA ARG A 96 18.38 0.37 -11.77
C ARG A 96 19.48 -0.71 -11.74
N GLY A 97 19.19 -1.90 -12.27
CA GLY A 97 20.17 -2.97 -12.46
C GLY A 97 20.23 -4.02 -11.37
N LYS A 98 19.32 -4.01 -10.36
CA LYS A 98 19.22 -5.15 -9.45
C LYS A 98 18.72 -6.38 -10.20
N SER A 99 19.28 -7.54 -9.87
CA SER A 99 18.74 -8.82 -10.32
C SER A 99 17.41 -9.14 -9.60
N THR A 100 16.61 -10.03 -10.20
CA THR A 100 15.37 -10.51 -9.59
C THR A 100 15.63 -11.18 -8.24
N GLY A 101 16.71 -11.96 -8.11
CA GLY A 101 17.09 -12.62 -6.86
C GLY A 101 17.44 -11.62 -5.75
N GLU A 102 18.24 -10.59 -6.07
CA GLU A 102 18.58 -9.53 -5.11
C GLU A 102 17.33 -8.74 -4.67
N LEU A 103 16.41 -8.47 -5.60
CA LEU A 103 15.16 -7.81 -5.27
C LEU A 103 14.28 -8.70 -4.38
N SER A 104 14.10 -9.97 -4.75
CA SER A 104 13.33 -10.95 -3.98
C SER A 104 13.85 -11.06 -2.55
N TRP A 105 15.16 -11.23 -2.37
CA TRP A 105 15.79 -11.28 -1.05
C TRP A 105 15.60 -10.00 -0.24
N LEU A 106 15.76 -8.84 -0.87
CA LEU A 106 15.53 -7.54 -0.25
C LEU A 106 14.09 -7.39 0.25
N LEU A 107 13.11 -7.77 -0.58
CA LEU A 107 11.68 -7.70 -0.24
C LEU A 107 11.35 -8.65 0.90
N LEU A 108 11.87 -9.91 0.84
CA LEU A 108 11.64 -10.90 1.88
C LEU A 108 12.19 -10.46 3.22
N THR A 109 13.45 -10.03 3.27
CA THR A 109 14.11 -9.64 4.52
C THR A 109 13.50 -8.39 5.13
N ARG A 110 13.22 -7.37 4.32
CA ARG A 110 12.55 -6.15 4.78
C ARG A 110 11.10 -6.40 5.20
N GLY A 111 10.37 -7.21 4.43
CA GLY A 111 9.01 -7.59 4.76
C GLY A 111 8.94 -8.35 6.09
N ALA A 112 9.78 -9.35 6.28
CA ALA A 112 9.87 -10.11 7.54
C ALA A 112 10.25 -9.20 8.72
N TRP A 113 11.16 -8.26 8.51
CA TRP A 113 11.53 -7.28 9.54
C TRP A 113 10.35 -6.38 9.93
N LEU A 114 9.57 -5.87 8.98
CA LEU A 114 8.40 -5.05 9.25
C LEU A 114 7.31 -5.82 10.00
N VAL A 115 7.08 -7.08 9.62
CA VAL A 115 6.14 -7.98 10.33
C VAL A 115 6.59 -8.18 11.79
N LEU A 116 7.88 -8.44 12.01
CA LEU A 116 8.44 -8.61 13.35
C LEU A 116 8.31 -7.30 14.17
N LEU A 117 8.63 -6.17 13.57
CA LEU A 117 8.54 -4.85 14.20
C LEU A 117 7.11 -4.54 14.67
N GLU A 118 6.11 -4.80 13.81
CA GLU A 118 4.70 -4.58 14.14
C GLU A 118 4.24 -5.52 15.26
N ALA A 119 4.58 -6.81 15.16
CA ALA A 119 4.17 -7.80 16.16
C ALA A 119 4.85 -7.62 17.53
N THR A 120 5.92 -6.85 17.62
CA THR A 120 6.69 -6.65 18.86
C THR A 120 6.64 -5.19 19.32
N ILE A 121 7.52 -4.35 18.80
CA ILE A 121 7.74 -2.99 19.30
C ILE A 121 6.49 -2.11 19.11
N LEU A 122 5.85 -2.18 17.93
CA LEU A 122 4.71 -1.32 17.66
C LEU A 122 3.46 -1.78 18.42
N SER A 123 3.19 -3.09 18.48
CA SER A 123 2.09 -3.62 19.29
C SER A 123 2.28 -3.30 20.78
N PHE A 124 3.49 -3.42 21.32
CA PHE A 124 3.80 -2.98 22.68
C PHE A 124 3.56 -1.48 22.85
N GLY A 125 4.01 -0.65 21.90
CA GLY A 125 3.86 0.81 21.94
C GLY A 125 2.42 1.32 21.99
N TRP A 126 1.44 0.50 21.57
CA TRP A 126 0.02 0.84 21.67
C TRP A 126 -0.57 0.61 23.07
N SER A 127 -0.05 -0.34 23.83
CA SER A 127 -0.62 -0.72 25.14
C SER A 127 0.26 -0.35 26.33
N PHE A 128 1.60 -0.31 26.14
CA PHE A 128 2.62 -0.18 27.19
C PHE A 128 2.41 -1.15 28.36
N SER A 129 1.89 -2.36 28.09
CA SER A 129 1.57 -3.38 29.07
C SER A 129 2.15 -4.75 28.72
N PHE A 130 2.30 -5.64 29.67
CA PHE A 130 2.64 -7.05 29.48
C PHE A 130 1.63 -7.95 30.19
N PRO A 131 1.11 -9.01 29.51
CA PRO A 131 1.26 -9.28 28.09
C PRO A 131 0.54 -8.20 27.25
N TYR A 132 1.13 -7.81 26.08
CA TYR A 132 0.47 -6.86 25.19
C TYR A 132 -0.35 -7.59 24.12
N PRO A 133 -1.51 -7.04 23.72
CA PRO A 133 -2.26 -7.55 22.57
C PRO A 133 -1.55 -7.22 21.27
N LEU A 134 -1.64 -8.10 20.29
CA LEU A 134 -1.17 -7.79 18.94
C LEU A 134 -2.07 -6.72 18.30
N PHE A 135 -1.48 -5.67 17.76
CA PHE A 135 -2.20 -4.63 17.03
C PHE A 135 -1.62 -4.50 15.63
N LEU A 136 -2.21 -5.23 14.68
CA LEU A 136 -1.68 -5.44 13.33
C LEU A 136 -2.23 -4.38 12.38
N GLN A 137 -1.40 -3.39 12.06
CA GLN A 137 -1.76 -2.22 11.27
C GLN A 137 -1.08 -2.18 9.89
N VAL A 138 -0.84 -0.97 9.37
CA VAL A 138 -0.32 -0.74 8.01
C VAL A 138 1.07 -1.34 7.79
N ILE A 139 1.95 -1.33 8.80
CA ILE A 139 3.31 -1.88 8.67
C ILE A 139 3.28 -3.39 8.54
N TRP A 140 2.36 -4.06 9.26
CA TRP A 140 2.04 -5.48 9.06
C TRP A 140 1.62 -5.76 7.61
N ALA A 141 0.67 -4.98 7.07
CA ALA A 141 0.18 -5.15 5.71
C ALA A 141 1.28 -4.90 4.66
N ILE A 142 2.10 -3.85 4.84
CA ILE A 142 3.26 -3.59 3.99
C ILE A 142 4.25 -4.75 4.05
N GLY A 143 4.56 -5.24 5.24
CA GLY A 143 5.50 -6.33 5.48
C GLY A 143 5.10 -7.59 4.73
N TRP A 144 3.88 -8.08 4.93
CA TRP A 144 3.37 -9.27 4.23
C TRP A 144 3.20 -9.06 2.73
N SER A 145 2.80 -7.86 2.29
CA SER A 145 2.74 -7.54 0.87
C SER A 145 4.14 -7.58 0.22
N MET A 146 5.19 -7.16 0.93
CA MET A 146 6.58 -7.31 0.46
C MET A 146 7.00 -8.77 0.39
N VAL A 147 6.66 -9.58 1.39
CA VAL A 147 6.92 -11.04 1.39
C VAL A 147 6.21 -11.72 0.20
N ALA A 148 4.94 -11.40 -0.04
CA ALA A 148 4.21 -11.91 -1.19
C ALA A 148 4.83 -11.45 -2.51
N LEU A 149 5.18 -10.16 -2.62
CA LEU A 149 5.83 -9.62 -3.81
C LEU A 149 7.21 -10.25 -4.05
N ALA A 150 7.95 -10.66 -3.02
CA ALA A 150 9.22 -11.37 -3.17
C ALA A 150 9.08 -12.67 -3.96
N GLY A 151 7.94 -13.35 -3.85
CA GLY A 151 7.58 -14.49 -4.71
C GLY A 151 7.09 -14.05 -6.09
N LEU A 152 6.24 -13.03 -6.15
CA LEU A 152 5.63 -12.59 -7.39
C LEU A 152 6.62 -11.99 -8.40
N VAL A 153 7.73 -11.41 -7.96
CA VAL A 153 8.73 -10.78 -8.87
C VAL A 153 9.40 -11.77 -9.82
N TRP A 154 9.25 -13.08 -9.59
CA TRP A 154 9.72 -14.13 -10.51
C TRP A 154 8.80 -14.35 -11.71
N LEU A 155 7.57 -13.82 -11.66
CA LEU A 155 6.63 -13.82 -12.77
C LEU A 155 6.91 -12.64 -13.70
N SER A 156 6.32 -12.68 -14.90
CA SER A 156 6.36 -11.52 -15.79
C SER A 156 5.66 -10.33 -15.13
N ARG A 157 6.15 -9.13 -15.38
CA ARG A 157 5.56 -7.90 -14.83
C ARG A 157 4.06 -7.76 -15.13
N ASN A 158 3.65 -8.15 -16.34
CA ASN A 158 2.24 -8.09 -16.73
C ASN A 158 1.40 -9.12 -15.96
N ALA A 159 1.95 -10.29 -15.66
CA ALA A 159 1.29 -11.27 -14.80
C ALA A 159 1.11 -10.74 -13.38
N VAL A 160 2.15 -10.09 -12.79
CA VAL A 160 2.04 -9.46 -11.47
C VAL A 160 1.00 -8.35 -11.47
N LEU A 161 0.95 -7.51 -12.53
CA LEU A 161 -0.07 -6.48 -12.69
C LEU A 161 -1.48 -7.09 -12.75
N ALA A 162 -1.66 -8.12 -13.57
CA ALA A 162 -2.95 -8.80 -13.72
C ALA A 162 -3.42 -9.44 -12.39
N ILE A 163 -2.51 -10.10 -11.65
CA ILE A 163 -2.78 -10.64 -10.32
C ILE A 163 -3.18 -9.51 -9.36
N GLY A 164 -2.42 -8.41 -9.37
CA GLY A 164 -2.72 -7.26 -8.52
C GLY A 164 -4.10 -6.67 -8.80
N ILE A 165 -4.44 -6.46 -10.07
CA ILE A 165 -5.76 -5.97 -10.47
C ILE A 165 -6.86 -6.97 -10.08
N ALA A 166 -6.65 -8.27 -10.31
CA ALA A 166 -7.62 -9.31 -9.95
C ALA A 166 -7.89 -9.34 -8.44
N ILE A 167 -6.86 -9.18 -7.61
CA ILE A 167 -7.02 -9.10 -6.16
C ILE A 167 -7.77 -7.83 -5.78
N VAL A 168 -7.34 -6.64 -6.25
CA VAL A 168 -7.97 -5.36 -5.89
C VAL A 168 -9.44 -5.35 -6.33
N ALA A 169 -9.73 -5.77 -7.56
CA ALA A 169 -11.09 -5.77 -8.08
C ALA A 169 -11.96 -6.92 -7.54
N GLY A 170 -11.37 -8.01 -7.08
CA GLY A 170 -12.09 -9.24 -6.76
C GLY A 170 -12.19 -9.60 -5.27
N HIS A 171 -11.41 -8.96 -4.38
CA HIS A 171 -11.39 -9.40 -2.98
C HIS A 171 -12.76 -9.28 -2.29
N ASN A 172 -13.58 -8.29 -2.65
CA ASN A 172 -14.94 -8.17 -2.08
C ASN A 172 -15.89 -9.28 -2.51
N LEU A 173 -15.56 -10.09 -3.53
CA LEU A 173 -16.32 -11.32 -3.82
C LEU A 173 -16.17 -12.37 -2.71
N LEU A 174 -15.18 -12.20 -1.84
CA LEU A 174 -14.93 -13.08 -0.71
C LEU A 174 -15.70 -12.66 0.56
N ASP A 175 -16.30 -11.47 0.60
CA ASP A 175 -17.05 -10.95 1.77
C ASP A 175 -18.16 -11.89 2.28
N PRO A 176 -18.88 -12.67 1.42
CA PRO A 176 -19.85 -13.65 1.90
C PRO A 176 -19.24 -14.87 2.61
N ILE A 177 -17.91 -15.01 2.59
CA ILE A 177 -17.19 -16.11 3.25
C ILE A 177 -16.82 -15.67 4.66
N THR A 178 -17.61 -16.06 5.64
CA THR A 178 -17.47 -15.69 7.04
C THR A 178 -16.53 -16.62 7.83
N LEU A 179 -16.00 -16.14 8.96
CA LEU A 179 -15.10 -16.86 9.87
C LEU A 179 -15.62 -18.24 10.30
N ASP A 180 -16.95 -18.41 10.42
CA ASP A 180 -17.59 -19.64 10.86
C ASP A 180 -17.26 -20.85 9.98
N ARG A 181 -16.91 -20.61 8.71
CA ARG A 181 -16.56 -21.68 7.76
C ARG A 181 -15.18 -22.28 8.01
N PHE A 182 -14.32 -21.61 8.77
CA PHE A 182 -12.92 -22.00 8.94
C PHE A 182 -12.62 -22.69 10.27
N GLY A 183 -13.57 -22.77 11.20
CA GLY A 183 -13.37 -23.43 12.49
C GLY A 183 -12.09 -22.96 13.20
N GLY A 184 -11.18 -23.89 13.53
CA GLY A 184 -9.90 -23.57 14.16
C GLY A 184 -8.94 -22.74 13.29
N GLY A 185 -9.18 -22.63 11.98
CA GLY A 185 -8.41 -21.81 11.03
C GLY A 185 -8.93 -20.37 10.87
N ALA A 186 -9.99 -19.97 11.57
CA ALA A 186 -10.63 -18.66 11.46
C ALA A 186 -9.64 -17.49 11.64
N TRP A 187 -8.62 -17.65 12.49
CA TRP A 187 -7.58 -16.65 12.67
C TRP A 187 -6.82 -16.30 11.40
N LEU A 188 -6.60 -17.26 10.48
CA LEU A 188 -5.99 -16.99 9.18
C LEU A 188 -6.90 -16.12 8.31
N TRP A 189 -8.20 -16.38 8.32
CA TRP A 189 -9.16 -15.59 7.56
C TRP A 189 -9.25 -14.17 8.09
N THR A 190 -9.24 -13.99 9.43
CA THR A 190 -9.12 -12.67 10.05
C THR A 190 -7.88 -11.91 9.55
N LEU A 191 -6.73 -12.57 9.44
CA LEU A 191 -5.50 -11.93 8.97
C LEU A 191 -5.49 -11.65 7.46
N LEU A 192 -6.15 -12.49 6.67
CA LEU A 192 -6.09 -12.40 5.22
C LEU A 192 -7.15 -11.47 4.64
N HIS A 193 -8.38 -11.50 5.16
CA HIS A 193 -9.52 -10.87 4.49
C HIS A 193 -10.45 -10.06 5.40
N GLU A 194 -10.95 -10.64 6.50
CA GLU A 194 -12.03 -10.01 7.26
C GLU A 194 -11.57 -8.91 8.22
N GLY A 195 -10.38 -9.08 8.82
CA GLY A 195 -9.91 -8.17 9.87
C GLY A 195 -10.64 -8.36 11.20
N GLY A 196 -10.45 -7.41 12.14
CA GLY A 196 -11.15 -7.43 13.42
C GLY A 196 -10.39 -8.15 14.54
N ILE A 197 -11.13 -8.68 15.53
CA ILE A 197 -10.54 -9.31 16.71
C ILE A 197 -9.88 -10.63 16.34
N LEU A 198 -8.57 -10.69 16.51
CA LEU A 198 -7.78 -11.90 16.29
C LEU A 198 -7.95 -12.86 17.47
N ARG A 199 -8.52 -14.05 17.20
CA ARG A 199 -8.71 -15.12 18.20
C ARG A 199 -7.88 -16.33 17.82
N VAL A 200 -7.12 -16.84 18.78
CA VAL A 200 -6.39 -18.12 18.64
C VAL A 200 -6.88 -19.07 19.71
N ALA A 201 -7.31 -20.26 19.32
CA ALA A 201 -7.92 -21.24 20.22
C ALA A 201 -9.05 -20.65 21.08
N GLY A 202 -9.88 -19.77 20.50
CA GLY A 202 -11.02 -19.11 21.15
C GLY A 202 -10.65 -17.88 22.00
N SER A 203 -9.38 -17.68 22.34
CA SER A 203 -8.93 -16.54 23.15
C SER A 203 -8.56 -15.34 22.27
N PRO A 204 -8.98 -14.11 22.63
CA PRO A 204 -8.56 -12.90 21.92
C PRO A 204 -7.07 -12.64 22.20
N VAL A 205 -6.27 -12.53 21.15
CA VAL A 205 -4.82 -12.27 21.23
C VAL A 205 -4.42 -10.93 20.64
N GLY A 206 -5.36 -10.24 19.96
CA GLY A 206 -5.09 -8.94 19.35
C GLY A 206 -6.19 -8.48 18.41
N PHE A 207 -5.84 -7.51 17.58
CA PHE A 207 -6.72 -6.90 16.58
C PHE A 207 -5.98 -6.74 15.25
N ALA A 208 -6.53 -7.27 14.16
CA ALA A 208 -6.03 -7.11 12.81
C ALA A 208 -6.81 -5.99 12.12
N ALA A 209 -6.25 -4.77 12.13
CA ALA A 209 -6.85 -3.61 11.45
C ALA A 209 -6.68 -3.68 9.92
N TYR A 210 -5.63 -4.38 9.45
CA TYR A 210 -5.27 -4.45 8.04
C TYR A 210 -5.20 -5.90 7.55
N PRO A 211 -6.31 -6.47 7.06
CA PRO A 211 -6.28 -7.78 6.39
C PRO A 211 -5.39 -7.72 5.15
N VAL A 212 -4.54 -8.75 4.96
CA VAL A 212 -3.35 -8.64 4.08
C VAL A 212 -3.69 -8.71 2.60
N LEU A 213 -4.72 -9.46 2.21
CA LEU A 213 -4.98 -9.81 0.81
C LEU A 213 -5.13 -8.59 -0.12
N PRO A 214 -5.96 -7.58 0.17
CA PRO A 214 -6.11 -6.41 -0.69
C PRO A 214 -4.81 -5.63 -0.87
N TRP A 215 -3.99 -5.56 0.18
CA TRP A 215 -2.73 -4.81 0.18
C TRP A 215 -1.65 -5.48 -0.67
N ILE A 216 -1.65 -6.82 -0.75
CA ILE A 216 -0.83 -7.56 -1.72
C ILE A 216 -1.20 -7.11 -3.13
N GLY A 217 -2.51 -7.00 -3.43
CA GLY A 217 -3.01 -6.51 -4.71
C GLY A 217 -2.52 -5.11 -5.04
N VAL A 218 -2.69 -4.16 -4.11
CA VAL A 218 -2.25 -2.76 -4.27
C VAL A 218 -0.74 -2.67 -4.52
N MET A 219 0.07 -3.43 -3.78
CA MET A 219 1.53 -3.45 -3.99
C MET A 219 1.91 -4.06 -5.33
N ALA A 220 1.24 -5.13 -5.75
CA ALA A 220 1.46 -5.78 -7.04
C ALA A 220 1.10 -4.85 -8.22
N VAL A 221 -0.01 -4.10 -8.12
CA VAL A 221 -0.36 -3.06 -9.10
C VAL A 221 0.73 -1.98 -9.16
N GLY A 222 1.21 -1.50 -8.01
CA GLY A 222 2.31 -0.55 -7.95
C GLY A 222 3.58 -1.06 -8.64
N TYR A 223 3.97 -2.32 -8.41
CA TYR A 223 5.08 -2.97 -9.08
C TYR A 223 4.87 -3.06 -10.59
N GLY A 224 3.68 -3.50 -11.02
CA GLY A 224 3.32 -3.64 -12.42
C GLY A 224 3.37 -2.33 -13.21
N LEU A 225 2.92 -1.23 -12.60
CA LEU A 225 2.90 0.11 -13.19
C LEU A 225 4.23 0.87 -13.01
N GLY A 226 5.16 0.38 -12.21
CA GLY A 226 6.37 1.11 -11.81
C GLY A 226 7.22 1.63 -12.96
N ARG A 227 7.30 0.91 -14.10
CA ARG A 227 8.05 1.39 -15.27
C ARG A 227 7.44 2.63 -15.94
N LEU A 228 6.15 2.86 -15.75
CA LEU A 228 5.51 4.07 -16.28
C LEU A 228 6.15 5.33 -15.71
N PHE A 229 6.62 5.29 -14.47
CA PHE A 229 7.30 6.41 -13.81
C PHE A 229 8.70 6.73 -14.37
N LEU A 230 9.25 5.84 -15.21
CA LEU A 230 10.52 6.07 -15.92
C LEU A 230 10.31 6.60 -17.35
N ALA A 231 9.08 6.62 -17.83
CA ALA A 231 8.78 7.17 -19.15
C ALA A 231 9.00 8.69 -19.18
N PRO A 232 9.33 9.25 -20.35
CA PRO A 232 9.41 10.69 -20.53
C PRO A 232 8.10 11.39 -20.11
N PRO A 233 8.16 12.63 -19.56
CA PRO A 233 6.98 13.35 -19.07
C PRO A 233 5.83 13.42 -20.09
N GLU A 234 6.17 13.62 -21.37
CA GLU A 234 5.20 13.74 -22.47
C GLU A 234 4.35 12.50 -22.66
N THR A 235 4.87 11.33 -22.26
CA THR A 235 4.16 10.03 -22.35
C THR A 235 3.60 9.62 -20.99
N ARG A 236 4.35 9.87 -19.92
CA ARG A 236 4.01 9.50 -18.54
C ARG A 236 2.79 10.26 -18.04
N ASP A 237 2.83 11.59 -18.15
CA ASP A 237 1.86 12.45 -17.50
C ASP A 237 0.43 12.29 -18.07
N PRO A 238 0.22 12.21 -19.40
CA PRO A 238 -1.11 11.89 -19.94
C PRO A 238 -1.63 10.51 -19.51
N ARG A 239 -0.75 9.49 -19.44
CA ARG A 239 -1.15 8.14 -19.01
C ARG A 239 -1.53 8.08 -17.54
N LEU A 240 -0.75 8.73 -16.67
CA LEU A 240 -1.08 8.82 -15.25
C LEU A 240 -2.38 9.59 -15.01
N THR A 241 -2.57 10.70 -15.74
CA THR A 241 -3.81 11.48 -15.69
C THR A 241 -5.01 10.64 -16.14
N PHE A 242 -4.88 9.94 -17.27
CA PHE A 242 -5.94 9.06 -17.75
C PHE A 242 -6.28 7.95 -16.73
N LEU A 243 -5.26 7.29 -16.16
CA LEU A 243 -5.46 6.26 -15.13
C LEU A 243 -6.15 6.84 -13.90
N GLY A 244 -5.72 8.02 -13.43
CA GLY A 244 -6.35 8.68 -12.28
C GLY A 244 -7.82 9.04 -12.53
N ILE A 245 -8.14 9.59 -13.72
CA ILE A 245 -9.52 9.90 -14.11
C ILE A 245 -10.35 8.61 -14.24
N ALA A 246 -9.79 7.55 -14.85
CA ALA A 246 -10.47 6.27 -15.00
C ALA A 246 -10.77 5.62 -13.64
N MET A 247 -9.83 5.65 -12.70
CA MET A 247 -10.04 5.15 -11.33
C MET A 247 -11.12 5.95 -10.60
N LEU A 248 -11.08 7.29 -10.70
CA LEU A 248 -12.11 8.14 -10.09
C LEU A 248 -13.49 7.88 -10.70
N ALA A 249 -13.59 7.76 -12.01
CA ALA A 249 -14.83 7.43 -12.70
C ALA A 249 -15.36 6.04 -12.29
N THR A 250 -14.46 5.04 -12.16
CA THR A 250 -14.82 3.71 -11.69
C THR A 250 -15.32 3.76 -10.25
N PHE A 251 -14.63 4.47 -9.36
CA PHE A 251 -15.11 4.67 -7.98
C PHE A 251 -16.50 5.28 -7.95
N LEU A 252 -16.73 6.38 -8.67
CA LEU A 252 -18.04 7.04 -8.70
C LEU A 252 -19.13 6.12 -9.28
N ALA A 253 -18.83 5.35 -10.31
CA ALA A 253 -19.77 4.42 -10.92
C ALA A 253 -20.15 3.27 -9.97
N LEU A 254 -19.15 2.62 -9.35
CA LEU A 254 -19.38 1.52 -8.40
C LEU A 254 -20.13 2.02 -7.16
N ARG A 255 -19.75 3.18 -6.64
CA ARG A 255 -20.39 3.77 -5.47
C ARG A 255 -21.83 4.22 -5.77
N ALA A 256 -22.08 4.81 -6.95
CA ALA A 256 -23.43 5.17 -7.38
C ALA A 256 -24.32 3.94 -7.62
N ALA A 257 -23.75 2.86 -8.17
CA ALA A 257 -24.45 1.59 -8.35
C ALA A 257 -24.82 0.94 -7.00
N ASN A 258 -24.00 1.16 -5.95
CA ASN A 258 -24.22 0.66 -4.59
C ASN A 258 -24.42 -0.87 -4.49
N LEU A 259 -23.76 -1.62 -5.38
CA LEU A 259 -23.94 -3.07 -5.52
C LEU A 259 -22.68 -3.87 -5.16
N TYR A 260 -21.49 -3.25 -5.23
CA TYR A 260 -20.21 -3.92 -5.08
C TYR A 260 -19.13 -2.95 -4.57
N GLY A 261 -18.13 -3.50 -3.87
CA GLY A 261 -16.91 -2.80 -3.48
C GLY A 261 -16.91 -2.20 -2.09
N ASP A 262 -18.04 -2.17 -1.42
CA ASP A 262 -18.14 -1.76 -0.01
C ASP A 262 -19.22 -2.58 0.69
N PRO A 263 -18.91 -3.24 1.83
CA PRO A 263 -19.89 -4.02 2.58
C PRO A 263 -20.99 -3.16 3.23
N HIS A 264 -20.81 -1.83 3.25
CA HIS A 264 -21.77 -0.89 3.84
C HIS A 264 -22.40 -0.01 2.73
N PRO A 265 -23.55 -0.41 2.16
CA PRO A 265 -24.27 0.40 1.19
C PRO A 265 -24.65 1.76 1.77
N TRP A 266 -24.44 2.83 1.00
CA TRP A 266 -24.85 4.16 1.42
C TRP A 266 -26.35 4.36 1.22
N THR A 267 -26.93 5.24 2.03
CA THR A 267 -28.35 5.61 1.95
C THR A 267 -28.50 7.12 1.95
N VAL A 268 -29.60 7.60 1.33
CA VAL A 268 -29.97 9.02 1.38
C VAL A 268 -30.31 9.41 2.82
N GLN A 269 -29.72 10.50 3.28
CA GLN A 269 -29.84 11.03 4.62
C GLN A 269 -30.87 12.22 4.64
N ALA A 270 -31.15 12.72 5.84
CA ALA A 270 -32.11 13.83 6.03
C ALA A 270 -31.66 15.16 5.38
N ASP A 271 -30.34 15.36 5.24
CA ASP A 271 -29.82 16.55 4.61
C ASP A 271 -28.76 16.20 3.52
N PRO A 272 -28.51 17.11 2.55
CA PRO A 272 -27.58 16.85 1.44
C PRO A 272 -26.13 16.64 1.89
N ILE A 273 -25.66 17.29 2.96
CA ILE A 273 -24.28 17.16 3.45
C ILE A 273 -24.11 15.77 4.06
N ALA A 274 -25.05 15.34 4.91
CA ALA A 274 -25.03 13.99 5.47
C ALA A 274 -25.15 12.90 4.38
N THR A 275 -25.92 13.15 3.32
CA THR A 275 -26.00 12.26 2.16
C THR A 275 -24.65 12.17 1.41
N ALA A 276 -24.00 13.31 1.19
CA ALA A 276 -22.66 13.33 0.57
C ALA A 276 -21.61 12.61 1.45
N MET A 277 -21.67 12.79 2.77
CA MET A 277 -20.82 12.09 3.72
C MET A 277 -21.09 10.57 3.66
N ALA A 278 -22.33 10.13 3.67
CA ALA A 278 -22.69 8.72 3.55
C ALA A 278 -22.22 8.12 2.21
N PHE A 279 -22.34 8.87 1.11
CA PHE A 279 -21.82 8.45 -0.20
C PHE A 279 -20.31 8.29 -0.20
N LEU A 280 -19.56 9.15 0.48
CA LEU A 280 -18.11 9.13 0.56
C LEU A 280 -17.57 8.23 1.69
N ASP A 281 -18.44 7.74 2.58
CA ASP A 281 -18.04 6.81 3.65
C ASP A 281 -17.81 5.42 3.06
N VAL A 282 -16.55 5.10 2.87
CA VAL A 282 -16.07 3.82 2.35
C VAL A 282 -15.16 3.14 3.35
N ALA A 283 -15.08 1.82 3.29
CA ALA A 283 -14.19 1.07 4.14
C ALA A 283 -12.74 1.55 3.96
N LYS A 284 -12.08 1.90 5.07
CA LYS A 284 -10.68 2.31 5.05
C LYS A 284 -9.74 1.09 4.94
N TYR A 285 -10.15 -0.03 5.53
CA TYR A 285 -9.35 -1.23 5.69
C TYR A 285 -10.23 -2.49 5.55
N PRO A 286 -10.18 -3.21 4.45
CA PRO A 286 -9.48 -2.93 3.19
C PRO A 286 -10.08 -1.74 2.41
N PRO A 287 -9.30 -1.08 1.55
CA PRO A 287 -9.87 -0.08 0.67
C PRO A 287 -10.79 -0.77 -0.36
N PRO A 288 -11.88 -0.13 -0.79
CA PRO A 288 -12.71 -0.65 -1.89
C PRO A 288 -11.90 -0.72 -3.20
N PRO A 289 -12.33 -1.53 -4.16
CA PRO A 289 -11.67 -1.73 -5.43
C PRO A 289 -11.58 -0.48 -6.31
#